data_adb2f642ebefdb30ae562bf835514eba
#
_entry.id   adb2f642ebefdb30ae562bf835514eba
#
_cell.length_a   1.000
_cell.length_b   1.000
_cell.length_c   1.000
_cell.angle_alpha   90.00
_cell.angle_beta   90.00
_cell.angle_gamma   90.00
#
_symmetry.space_group_name_H-M   'P 1'
#
loop_
_entity.id
_entity.type
_entity.pdbx_description
1 polymer ?
#
loop_
_entity_poly.entity_id
_entity_poly.type
_entity_poly.pdbx_seq_one_letter_code
_entity_poly.pdbx_strand_id
1 'polypeptide(L)' 'MQVIDHILIPIETCELTFAQMAKEIARLQAQYPDDKIFLDGDAYAIVRREVVG' A
#
# COMPACT_ATOMS: atom_id res chain seq x y z
N MET A 1 4.64 19.65 -7.66
CA MET A 1 3.95 18.47 -7.11
C MET A 1 4.85 17.25 -7.21
N GLN A 2 5.03 16.55 -6.12
CA GLN A 2 5.93 15.40 -6.05
C GLN A 2 5.19 14.21 -5.47
N VAL A 3 5.45 13.04 -6.02
CA VAL A 3 4.83 11.79 -5.56
C VAL A 3 5.91 10.90 -4.98
N ILE A 4 5.69 10.41 -3.76
CA ILE A 4 6.59 9.51 -3.07
C ILE A 4 5.85 8.22 -2.74
N ASP A 5 6.41 7.10 -3.17
CA ASP A 5 5.83 5.79 -2.90
C ASP A 5 6.59 5.11 -1.76
N HIS A 6 5.84 4.69 -0.73
CA HIS A 6 6.39 3.99 0.43
C HIS A 6 5.95 2.53 0.40
N ILE A 7 6.89 1.61 0.46
CA ILE A 7 6.56 0.19 0.54
C ILE A 7 6.21 -0.13 1.99
N LEU A 8 4.96 -0.54 2.22
CA LEU A 8 4.46 -0.84 3.55
C LEU A 8 4.56 -2.34 3.88
N ILE A 9 4.13 -3.20 2.95
CA ILE A 9 4.13 -4.65 3.14
C ILE A 9 4.68 -5.31 1.88
N PRO A 10 5.89 -5.87 1.91
CA PRO A 10 6.43 -6.60 0.77
C PRO A 10 5.76 -7.97 0.67
N ILE A 11 5.09 -8.24 -0.46
CA ILE A 11 4.33 -9.48 -0.65
C ILE A 11 5.25 -10.68 -0.83
N GLU A 12 6.45 -10.47 -1.36
CA GLU A 12 7.41 -11.55 -1.56
C GLU A 12 7.79 -12.28 -0.27
N THR A 13 7.81 -11.55 0.85
CA THR A 13 8.21 -12.10 2.13
C THR A 13 7.03 -12.42 3.04
N CYS A 14 5.82 -12.05 2.64
CA CYS A 14 4.61 -12.24 3.44
C CYS A 14 3.63 -13.12 2.69
N GLU A 15 3.26 -14.28 3.26
CA GLU A 15 2.26 -15.17 2.68
C GLU A 15 0.87 -14.65 3.04
N LEU A 16 0.40 -13.65 2.30
CA LEU A 16 -0.91 -13.08 2.50
C LEU A 16 -1.89 -13.60 1.45
N THR A 17 -3.09 -14.00 1.89
CA THR A 17 -4.17 -14.30 0.97
C THR A 17 -4.77 -13.01 0.43
N PHE A 18 -5.57 -13.11 -0.67
CA PHE A 18 -6.26 -11.94 -1.20
C PHE A 18 -7.16 -11.28 -0.16
N ALA A 19 -7.84 -12.09 0.65
CA ALA A 19 -8.70 -11.56 1.70
C ALA A 19 -7.90 -10.77 2.74
N GLN A 20 -6.73 -11.28 3.11
CA GLN A 20 -5.86 -10.60 4.06
C GLN A 20 -5.30 -9.31 3.47
N MET A 21 -4.91 -9.33 2.20
CA MET A 21 -4.42 -8.13 1.51
C MET A 21 -5.49 -7.05 1.45
N ALA A 22 -6.73 -7.43 1.13
CA ALA A 22 -7.84 -6.49 1.09
C ALA A 22 -8.08 -5.84 2.46
N LYS A 23 -8.01 -6.63 3.53
CA LYS A 23 -8.15 -6.11 4.89
C LYS A 23 -7.03 -5.14 5.25
N GLU A 24 -5.80 -5.49 4.90
CA GLU A 24 -4.65 -4.62 5.18
C GLU A 24 -4.74 -3.31 4.41
N ILE A 25 -5.14 -3.36 3.15
CA ILE A 25 -5.33 -2.15 2.35
C ILE A 25 -6.41 -1.26 2.96
N ALA A 26 -7.54 -1.85 3.36
CA ALA A 26 -8.63 -1.10 3.98
C ALA A 26 -8.19 -0.47 5.30
N ARG A 27 -7.46 -1.22 6.12
CA ARG A 27 -6.94 -0.74 7.40
C ARG A 27 -5.97 0.42 7.21
N LEU A 28 -5.04 0.26 6.28
CA LEU A 28 -4.05 1.29 6.00
C LEU A 28 -4.68 2.53 5.36
N GLN A 29 -5.67 2.34 4.49
CA GLN A 29 -6.38 3.47 3.89
C GLN A 29 -7.12 4.29 4.95
N ALA A 30 -7.67 3.63 5.97
CA ALA A 30 -8.31 4.33 7.09
C ALA A 30 -7.28 5.08 7.95
N GLN A 31 -6.07 4.54 8.05
CA GLN A 31 -4.99 5.14 8.82
C GLN A 31 -4.35 6.33 8.07
N TYR A 32 -4.32 6.26 6.74
CA TYR A 32 -3.76 7.31 5.89
C TYR A 32 -4.81 7.79 4.89
N PRO A 33 -5.84 8.53 5.36
CA PRO A 33 -6.97 8.90 4.48
C PRO A 33 -6.59 9.87 3.35
N ASP A 34 -5.52 10.63 3.52
CA ASP A 34 -5.07 11.59 2.50
C ASP A 34 -4.13 10.96 1.47
N ASP A 35 -3.66 9.76 1.74
CA ASP A 35 -2.74 9.05 0.85
C ASP A 35 -3.45 7.91 0.15
N LYS A 36 -2.85 7.42 -0.93
CA LYS A 36 -3.42 6.32 -1.70
C LYS A 36 -2.72 5.02 -1.33
N ILE A 37 -3.48 4.03 -0.89
CA ILE A 37 -2.98 2.70 -0.58
C ILE A 37 -3.42 1.76 -1.69
N PHE A 38 -2.47 1.01 -2.26
CA PHE A 38 -2.77 0.11 -3.37
C PHE A 38 -1.76 -1.01 -3.45
N LEU A 39 -2.14 -2.06 -4.19
CA LEU A 39 -1.26 -3.17 -4.51
C LEU A 39 -0.49 -2.82 -5.78
N ASP A 40 0.83 -2.73 -5.67
CA ASP A 40 1.69 -2.46 -6.81
C ASP A 40 2.26 -3.79 -7.34
N GLY A 41 1.83 -4.16 -8.54
CA GLY A 41 2.30 -5.39 -9.19
C GLY A 41 3.76 -5.35 -9.58
N ASP A 42 4.31 -4.18 -9.89
CA ASP A 42 5.71 -4.04 -10.27
C ASP A 42 6.63 -4.15 -9.06
N ALA A 43 6.24 -3.55 -7.95
CA ALA A 43 7.01 -3.63 -6.71
C ALA A 43 6.70 -4.90 -5.93
N TYR A 44 5.61 -5.59 -6.29
CA TYR A 44 5.11 -6.77 -5.61
C TYR A 44 4.92 -6.50 -4.12
N ALA A 45 4.20 -5.43 -3.83
CA ALA A 45 4.05 -4.95 -2.46
C ALA A 45 2.81 -4.07 -2.32
N ILE A 46 2.35 -3.91 -1.07
CA ILE A 46 1.35 -2.92 -0.74
C ILE A 46 2.07 -1.59 -0.51
N VAL A 47 1.67 -0.58 -1.24
CA VAL A 47 2.36 0.70 -1.34
C VAL A 47 1.44 1.84 -0.90
N ARG A 48 2.03 2.80 -0.19
CA ARG A 48 1.36 4.05 0.15
C ARG A 48 1.94 5.16 -0.73
N ARG A 49 1.08 5.80 -1.50
CA ARG A 49 1.48 6.91 -2.36
C ARG A 49 1.16 8.23 -1.67
N GLU A 50 2.20 8.97 -1.36
CA GLU A 50 2.10 10.29 -0.74
C GLU A 50 2.30 11.35 -1.80
N VAL A 51 1.37 12.31 -1.88
CA VAL A 51 1.49 13.45 -2.79
C VAL A 51 1.93 14.65 -1.95
N VAL A 52 3.10 15.17 -2.26
CA VAL A 52 3.69 16.34 -1.60
C VAL A 52 3.68 17.49 -2.58
N GLY A 53 3.01 18.58 -2.21
CA GLY A 53 2.94 19.68 -3.15
C GLY A 53 2.67 21.02 -2.54
#